data_5f7a73351f4ece5bfa3c5a7bd06e4687
#
_entry.id   5f7a73351f4ece5bfa3c5a7bd06e4687
#
_cell.length_a   1.000
_cell.length_b   1.000
_cell.length_c   1.000
_cell.angle_alpha   90.00
_cell.angle_beta   90.00
_cell.angle_gamma   90.00
#
_symmetry.space_group_name_H-M   'P 1'
#
loop_
_entity.id
_entity.type
_entity.pdbx_description
1 polymer ?
#
loop_
_entity_poly.entity_id
_entity_poly.type
_entity_poly.pdbx_seq_one_letter_code
_entity_poly.pdbx_strand_id
1 'polypeptide(L)'
;MKVKIDIICPLYNAEKYIDKLHDSFLKQKQVNINEIKYILTECGDNNEKILKKRKIKYKKIPKKDFSHSLVREKAAMNSSSDVLVFVTQDVVIKDDLWLYNLVKDIDDKNIVASYSRQLTKYNNIEKYTRESNYPDKDVIKSKDDIEKLGLKTFFFSDASSAINTKIFKKLNGYDNKDLPISEDMYIAYKIIMNGYKIKYVADSVVYHSHNFKLRELYDRYKLTGKFFKQNSYLDNYGTNKSGGGLAVHIL
;
A
#
# COMPACT_ATOMS: atom_id res chain seq x y z
N MET A 1 -11.77 15.80 18.38
CA MET A 1 -11.89 16.10 16.91
C MET A 1 -11.74 14.78 16.15
N LYS A 2 -12.54 14.55 15.10
CA LYS A 2 -12.33 13.35 14.25
C LYS A 2 -11.01 13.50 13.49
N VAL A 3 -10.21 12.45 13.46
CA VAL A 3 -8.93 12.34 12.74
C VAL A 3 -9.15 12.71 11.27
N LYS A 4 -8.37 13.65 10.74
CA LYS A 4 -8.39 14.06 9.32
C LYS A 4 -7.58 13.08 8.49
N ILE A 5 -8.15 12.63 7.37
CA ILE A 5 -7.56 11.60 6.51
C ILE A 5 -7.39 12.15 5.09
N ASP A 6 -6.19 12.03 4.53
CA ASP A 6 -5.97 12.20 3.10
C ASP A 6 -5.77 10.83 2.44
N ILE A 7 -6.52 10.57 1.37
CA ILE A 7 -6.37 9.35 0.55
C ILE A 7 -5.52 9.70 -0.66
N ILE A 8 -4.44 8.95 -0.89
CA ILE A 8 -3.49 9.13 -2.00
C ILE A 8 -3.63 7.94 -2.95
N CYS A 9 -4.07 8.20 -4.18
CA CYS A 9 -4.33 7.17 -5.17
C CYS A 9 -3.72 7.55 -6.54
N PRO A 10 -2.58 6.95 -6.92
CA PRO A 10 -2.04 7.06 -8.27
C PRO A 10 -2.95 6.38 -9.29
N LEU A 11 -3.11 7.01 -10.48
CA LEU A 11 -3.95 6.53 -11.58
C LEU A 11 -3.13 6.38 -12.86
N TYR A 12 -3.22 5.19 -13.49
CA TYR A 12 -2.65 4.88 -14.79
C TYR A 12 -3.48 3.80 -15.48
N ASN A 13 -4.02 4.04 -16.68
CA ASN A 13 -4.95 3.12 -17.35
C ASN A 13 -6.11 2.69 -16.44
N ALA A 14 -6.73 3.64 -15.74
CA ALA A 14 -7.64 3.41 -14.62
C ALA A 14 -9.13 3.53 -14.99
N GLU A 15 -9.49 3.71 -16.26
CA GLU A 15 -10.85 4.00 -16.73
C GLU A 15 -11.93 3.11 -16.10
N LYS A 16 -11.66 1.82 -16.00
CA LYS A 16 -12.62 0.84 -15.46
C LYS A 16 -12.74 0.84 -13.94
N TYR A 17 -11.87 1.59 -13.25
CA TYR A 17 -11.81 1.57 -11.79
C TYR A 17 -12.31 2.86 -11.13
N ILE A 18 -12.05 4.03 -11.77
CA ILE A 18 -12.22 5.36 -11.17
C ILE A 18 -13.60 5.54 -10.53
N ASP A 19 -14.66 5.26 -11.29
CA ASP A 19 -16.04 5.50 -10.82
C ASP A 19 -16.35 4.71 -9.56
N LYS A 20 -16.13 3.39 -9.59
CA LYS A 20 -16.45 2.50 -8.48
C LYS A 20 -15.60 2.79 -7.25
N LEU A 21 -14.30 3.05 -7.46
CA LEU A 21 -13.38 3.35 -6.37
C LEU A 21 -13.72 4.67 -5.69
N HIS A 22 -13.97 5.72 -6.48
CA HIS A 22 -14.35 7.02 -5.95
C HIS A 22 -15.65 6.95 -5.16
N ASP A 23 -16.68 6.30 -5.70
CA ASP A 23 -17.96 6.10 -5.00
C ASP A 23 -17.79 5.32 -3.71
N SER A 24 -16.86 4.36 -3.67
CA SER A 24 -16.55 3.60 -2.47
C SER A 24 -15.91 4.47 -1.39
N PHE A 25 -15.05 5.43 -1.76
CA PHE A 25 -14.49 6.39 -0.79
C PHE A 25 -15.55 7.31 -0.21
N LEU A 26 -16.46 7.81 -1.04
CA LEU A 26 -17.54 8.69 -0.59
C LEU A 26 -18.56 8.01 0.33
N LYS A 27 -18.67 6.69 0.27
CA LYS A 27 -19.57 5.88 1.12
C LYS A 27 -18.99 5.55 2.48
N GLN A 28 -17.71 5.85 2.75
CA GLN A 28 -17.08 5.48 4.01
C GLN A 28 -17.70 6.21 5.20
N LYS A 29 -18.01 5.47 6.25
CA LYS A 29 -18.65 5.94 7.46
C LYS A 29 -17.68 6.09 8.62
N GLN A 30 -18.07 6.88 9.62
CA GLN A 30 -17.36 7.11 10.89
C GLN A 30 -15.96 7.74 10.73
N VAL A 31 -15.63 8.26 9.56
CA VAL A 31 -14.34 8.88 9.22
C VAL A 31 -14.51 10.33 8.78
N ASN A 32 -13.42 11.07 8.73
CA ASN A 32 -13.34 12.43 8.21
C ASN A 32 -12.31 12.48 7.09
N ILE A 33 -12.74 12.21 5.85
CA ILE A 33 -11.90 12.34 4.66
C ILE A 33 -11.74 13.84 4.38
N ASN A 34 -10.50 14.34 4.54
CA ASN A 34 -10.14 15.72 4.27
C ASN A 34 -9.94 15.95 2.77
N GLU A 35 -9.17 15.06 2.12
CA GLU A 35 -8.91 15.15 0.68
C GLU A 35 -8.68 13.77 0.07
N ILE A 36 -9.13 13.59 -1.19
CA ILE A 36 -8.76 12.46 -2.03
C ILE A 36 -7.82 12.99 -3.12
N LYS A 37 -6.54 12.63 -3.01
CA LYS A 37 -5.45 13.07 -3.90
C LYS A 37 -5.24 12.06 -5.02
N TYR A 38 -5.88 12.28 -6.15
CA TYR A 38 -5.61 11.50 -7.35
C TYR A 38 -4.41 12.06 -8.10
N ILE A 39 -3.44 11.19 -8.41
CA ILE A 39 -2.27 11.53 -9.22
C ILE A 39 -2.39 10.80 -10.56
N LEU A 40 -2.87 11.53 -11.58
CA LEU A 40 -3.09 11.00 -12.91
C LEU A 40 -1.79 11.00 -13.72
N THR A 41 -1.28 9.81 -14.05
CA THR A 41 -0.17 9.66 -15.00
C THR A 41 -0.70 9.67 -16.43
N GLU A 42 -0.09 10.46 -17.29
CA GLU A 42 -0.44 10.54 -18.72
C GLU A 42 -0.27 9.18 -19.40
N CYS A 43 -1.31 8.68 -20.06
CA CYS A 43 -1.30 7.39 -20.75
C CYS A 43 -2.13 7.35 -22.04
N GLY A 44 -2.73 8.46 -22.45
CA GLY A 44 -3.52 8.53 -23.69
C GLY A 44 -4.90 7.87 -23.61
N ASP A 45 -5.36 7.52 -22.40
CA ASP A 45 -6.67 6.93 -22.11
C ASP A 45 -7.76 7.98 -21.81
N ASN A 46 -8.96 7.54 -21.40
CA ASN A 46 -10.08 8.42 -21.05
C ASN A 46 -10.13 8.80 -19.57
N ASN A 47 -9.13 8.46 -18.75
CA ASN A 47 -9.11 8.77 -17.33
C ASN A 47 -9.40 10.23 -17.04
N GLU A 48 -8.74 11.13 -17.76
CA GLU A 48 -8.91 12.57 -17.57
C GLU A 48 -10.33 13.03 -17.90
N LYS A 49 -10.96 12.47 -18.94
CA LYS A 49 -12.36 12.78 -19.32
C LYS A 49 -13.33 12.36 -18.22
N ILE A 50 -13.12 11.17 -17.62
CA ILE A 50 -13.93 10.65 -16.51
C ILE A 50 -13.81 11.56 -15.30
N LEU A 51 -12.58 11.90 -14.88
CA LEU A 51 -12.33 12.78 -13.76
C LEU A 51 -12.98 14.14 -13.93
N LYS A 52 -12.83 14.77 -15.12
CA LYS A 52 -13.47 16.06 -15.45
C LYS A 52 -15.01 15.98 -15.43
N LYS A 53 -15.59 14.96 -16.07
CA LYS A 53 -17.04 14.72 -16.09
C LYS A 53 -17.61 14.61 -14.68
N ARG A 54 -16.91 13.94 -13.78
CA ARG A 54 -17.31 13.76 -12.38
C ARG A 54 -16.89 14.90 -11.45
N LYS A 55 -16.24 15.94 -11.97
CA LYS A 55 -15.70 17.06 -11.18
C LYS A 55 -14.74 16.59 -10.06
N ILE A 56 -14.01 15.51 -10.29
CA ILE A 56 -13.03 14.96 -9.35
C ILE A 56 -11.73 15.75 -9.53
N LYS A 57 -11.17 16.25 -8.43
CA LYS A 57 -9.87 16.93 -8.44
C LYS A 57 -8.73 15.91 -8.64
N TYR A 58 -7.74 16.25 -9.43
CA TYR A 58 -6.56 15.42 -9.68
C TYR A 58 -5.35 16.29 -10.00
N LYS A 59 -4.16 15.73 -9.79
CA LYS A 59 -2.90 16.27 -10.26
C LYS A 59 -2.39 15.42 -11.42
N LYS A 60 -2.09 16.04 -12.55
CA LYS A 60 -1.56 15.35 -13.73
C LYS A 60 -0.03 15.37 -13.70
N ILE A 61 0.58 14.25 -14.07
CA ILE A 61 2.02 14.10 -14.22
C ILE A 61 2.38 13.41 -15.54
N PRO A 62 3.51 13.76 -16.19
CA PRO A 62 4.03 13.02 -17.33
C PRO A 62 4.40 11.59 -16.94
N LYS A 63 4.32 10.66 -17.91
CA LYS A 63 4.68 9.24 -17.67
C LYS A 63 6.12 9.06 -17.19
N LYS A 64 7.06 9.87 -17.67
CA LYS A 64 8.47 9.82 -17.26
C LYS A 64 8.71 10.18 -15.79
N ASP A 65 7.78 10.91 -15.17
CA ASP A 65 7.87 11.37 -13.78
C ASP A 65 7.16 10.41 -12.81
N PHE A 66 6.61 9.30 -13.32
CA PHE A 66 5.96 8.31 -12.48
C PHE A 66 6.98 7.42 -11.78
N SER A 67 6.81 7.31 -10.47
CA SER A 67 7.46 6.34 -9.60
C SER A 67 6.49 5.96 -8.50
N HIS A 68 6.43 4.68 -8.13
CA HIS A 68 5.53 4.22 -7.06
C HIS A 68 5.79 4.93 -5.74
N SER A 69 7.05 5.10 -5.36
CA SER A 69 7.44 5.79 -4.14
C SER A 69 7.35 7.32 -4.27
N LEU A 70 7.98 7.92 -5.30
CA LEU A 70 8.12 9.38 -5.38
C LEU A 70 6.79 10.11 -5.52
N VAL A 71 5.84 9.58 -6.28
CA VAL A 71 4.51 10.22 -6.43
C VAL A 71 3.72 10.17 -5.12
N ARG A 72 3.77 9.04 -4.40
CA ARG A 72 3.14 8.90 -3.08
C ARG A 72 3.81 9.82 -2.06
N GLU A 73 5.14 9.82 -2.00
CA GLU A 73 5.90 10.65 -1.07
C GLU A 73 5.61 12.14 -1.28
N LYS A 74 5.67 12.62 -2.52
CA LYS A 74 5.38 14.02 -2.84
C LYS A 74 3.97 14.43 -2.41
N ALA A 75 2.97 13.58 -2.61
CA ALA A 75 1.60 13.83 -2.17
C ALA A 75 1.47 13.79 -0.65
N ALA A 76 2.16 12.86 0.02
CA ALA A 76 2.16 12.68 1.46
C ALA A 76 2.87 13.82 2.20
N MET A 77 4.05 14.23 1.73
CA MET A 77 4.81 15.33 2.33
C MET A 77 4.04 16.67 2.28
N ASN A 78 3.21 16.87 1.27
CA ASN A 78 2.34 18.05 1.12
C ASN A 78 0.98 17.90 1.82
N SER A 79 0.74 16.84 2.58
CA SER A 79 -0.49 16.65 3.34
C SER A 79 -0.46 17.41 4.66
N SER A 80 -1.62 17.92 5.07
CA SER A 80 -1.86 18.49 6.42
C SER A 80 -2.83 17.65 7.24
N SER A 81 -3.17 16.44 6.76
CA SER A 81 -4.01 15.49 7.49
C SER A 81 -3.27 14.81 8.64
N ASP A 82 -4.03 14.18 9.54
CA ASP A 82 -3.46 13.41 10.65
C ASP A 82 -2.96 12.02 10.18
N VAL A 83 -3.68 11.44 9.21
CA VAL A 83 -3.40 10.11 8.66
C VAL A 83 -3.39 10.16 7.14
N LEU A 84 -2.36 9.55 6.54
CA LEU A 84 -2.24 9.28 5.11
C LEU A 84 -2.78 7.88 4.83
N VAL A 85 -3.58 7.75 3.79
CA VAL A 85 -4.06 6.44 3.30
C VAL A 85 -3.58 6.25 1.88
N PHE A 86 -2.79 5.21 1.65
CA PHE A 86 -2.34 4.83 0.30
C PHE A 86 -3.26 3.75 -0.25
N VAL A 87 -3.69 3.94 -1.50
CA VAL A 87 -4.58 3.00 -2.19
C VAL A 87 -4.14 2.86 -3.64
N THR A 88 -4.10 1.63 -4.16
CA THR A 88 -3.96 1.41 -5.61
C THR A 88 -5.32 1.47 -6.29
N GLN A 89 -5.32 1.90 -7.54
CA GLN A 89 -6.55 2.15 -8.31
C GLN A 89 -7.48 0.94 -8.50
N ASP A 90 -6.92 -0.26 -8.42
CA ASP A 90 -7.57 -1.53 -8.80
C ASP A 90 -8.08 -2.34 -7.59
N VAL A 91 -8.03 -1.76 -6.40
CA VAL A 91 -8.69 -2.35 -5.24
C VAL A 91 -10.21 -2.18 -5.32
N VAL A 92 -10.93 -3.16 -4.82
CA VAL A 92 -12.37 -3.07 -4.60
C VAL A 92 -12.63 -3.14 -3.10
N ILE A 93 -13.10 -2.05 -2.55
CA ILE A 93 -13.42 -1.92 -1.12
C ILE A 93 -14.64 -2.78 -0.81
N LYS A 94 -14.57 -3.58 0.27
CA LYS A 94 -15.63 -4.54 0.61
C LYS A 94 -16.89 -3.86 1.15
N ASP A 95 -16.71 -2.90 2.08
CA ASP A 95 -17.82 -2.28 2.81
C ASP A 95 -17.54 -0.81 3.19
N ASP A 96 -18.50 -0.18 3.86
CA ASP A 96 -18.47 1.24 4.23
C ASP A 96 -17.75 1.54 5.56
N LEU A 97 -17.22 0.53 6.25
CA LEU A 97 -16.40 0.66 7.45
C LEU A 97 -14.91 0.34 7.20
N TRP A 98 -14.53 0.02 5.96
CA TRP A 98 -13.16 -0.30 5.59
C TRP A 98 -12.16 0.74 6.10
N LEU A 99 -12.42 2.02 5.84
CA LEU A 99 -11.49 3.09 6.20
C LEU A 99 -11.46 3.33 7.71
N TYR A 100 -12.60 3.25 8.38
CA TYR A 100 -12.66 3.34 9.84
C TYR A 100 -11.84 2.23 10.49
N ASN A 101 -12.04 0.98 10.08
CA ASN A 101 -11.29 -0.14 10.59
C ASN A 101 -9.78 0.01 10.35
N LEU A 102 -9.39 0.52 9.18
CA LEU A 102 -7.99 0.72 8.83
C LEU A 102 -7.30 1.74 9.75
N VAL A 103 -7.98 2.81 10.15
CA VAL A 103 -7.32 3.96 10.81
C VAL A 103 -7.58 4.07 12.30
N LYS A 104 -8.57 3.37 12.86
CA LYS A 104 -9.07 3.58 14.22
C LYS A 104 -8.03 3.40 15.33
N ASP A 105 -7.00 2.59 15.09
CA ASP A 105 -5.96 2.27 16.09
C ASP A 105 -4.64 3.01 15.82
N ILE A 106 -4.59 3.89 14.82
CA ILE A 106 -3.37 4.65 14.51
C ILE A 106 -3.19 5.79 15.50
N ASP A 107 -2.03 5.85 16.11
CA ASP A 107 -1.55 6.93 16.97
C ASP A 107 -0.17 7.45 16.52
N ASP A 108 0.48 8.31 17.30
CA ASP A 108 1.82 8.85 16.99
C ASP A 108 2.92 8.28 17.90
N LYS A 109 2.61 7.29 18.75
CA LYS A 109 3.54 6.77 19.77
C LYS A 109 3.79 5.28 19.64
N ASN A 110 2.80 4.52 19.22
CA ASN A 110 2.84 3.06 19.26
C ASN A 110 2.50 2.44 17.90
N ILE A 111 1.21 2.30 17.55
CA ILE A 111 0.77 1.80 16.26
C ILE A 111 0.65 2.97 15.30
N VAL A 112 1.67 3.17 14.47
CA VAL A 112 1.74 4.33 13.58
C VAL A 112 1.36 4.03 12.14
N ALA A 113 1.18 2.75 11.81
CA ALA A 113 0.77 2.32 10.48
C ALA A 113 -0.12 1.07 10.56
N SER A 114 -0.95 0.92 9.55
CA SER A 114 -1.81 -0.25 9.38
C SER A 114 -1.98 -0.60 7.91
N TYR A 115 -2.38 -1.84 7.63
CA TYR A 115 -2.73 -2.27 6.27
C TYR A 115 -3.88 -3.27 6.27
N SER A 116 -4.64 -3.25 5.18
CA SER A 116 -5.87 -4.00 5.01
C SER A 116 -5.62 -5.46 4.66
N ARG A 117 -6.60 -6.29 4.98
CA ARG A 117 -6.74 -7.65 4.44
C ARG A 117 -7.03 -7.58 2.95
N GLN A 118 -6.21 -8.28 2.16
CA GLN A 118 -6.41 -8.39 0.73
C GLN A 118 -6.92 -9.78 0.36
N LEU A 119 -8.09 -9.82 -0.25
CA LEU A 119 -8.70 -11.03 -0.79
C LEU A 119 -8.56 -11.06 -2.32
N THR A 120 -8.52 -12.24 -2.90
CA THR A 120 -8.58 -12.42 -4.35
C THR A 120 -9.99 -12.80 -4.81
N LYS A 121 -10.32 -12.38 -6.05
CA LYS A 121 -11.52 -12.84 -6.76
C LYS A 121 -11.25 -14.05 -7.65
N TYR A 122 -9.97 -14.40 -7.82
CA TYR A 122 -9.54 -15.48 -8.70
C TYR A 122 -9.27 -16.77 -7.90
N ASN A 123 -9.60 -17.90 -8.48
CA ASN A 123 -9.27 -19.21 -7.93
C ASN A 123 -8.00 -19.75 -8.60
N ASN A 124 -6.88 -19.10 -8.34
CA ASN A 124 -5.56 -19.41 -8.88
C ASN A 124 -4.51 -19.44 -7.76
N ILE A 125 -3.22 -19.61 -8.11
CA ILE A 125 -2.12 -19.68 -7.14
C ILE A 125 -2.04 -18.45 -6.23
N GLU A 126 -2.47 -17.29 -6.71
CA GLU A 126 -2.49 -16.04 -5.92
C GLU A 126 -3.42 -16.17 -4.69
N LYS A 127 -4.47 -16.97 -4.77
CA LYS A 127 -5.37 -17.23 -3.64
C LYS A 127 -4.61 -17.78 -2.43
N TYR A 128 -3.81 -18.80 -2.64
CA TYR A 128 -3.04 -19.43 -1.55
C TYR A 128 -2.02 -18.47 -0.94
N THR A 129 -1.35 -17.68 -1.79
CA THR A 129 -0.42 -16.63 -1.32
C THR A 129 -1.14 -15.57 -0.51
N ARG A 130 -2.36 -15.15 -0.93
CA ARG A 130 -3.17 -14.17 -0.19
C ARG A 130 -3.65 -14.74 1.14
N GLU A 131 -4.18 -15.95 1.16
CA GLU A 131 -4.64 -16.61 2.39
C GLU A 131 -3.51 -16.75 3.41
N SER A 132 -2.30 -17.10 2.96
CA SER A 132 -1.12 -17.21 3.83
C SER A 132 -0.66 -15.86 4.41
N ASN A 133 -0.74 -14.78 3.62
CA ASN A 133 -0.22 -13.46 4.02
C ASN A 133 -1.27 -12.59 4.74
N TYR A 134 -2.55 -12.93 4.61
CA TYR A 134 -3.67 -12.13 5.11
C TYR A 134 -4.66 -12.98 5.90
N PRO A 135 -4.27 -13.44 7.12
CA PRO A 135 -5.13 -14.26 7.97
C PRO A 135 -6.42 -13.52 8.38
N ASP A 136 -7.33 -14.22 9.03
CA ASP A 136 -8.62 -13.68 9.48
C ASP A 136 -8.57 -12.97 10.85
N LYS A 137 -7.37 -12.79 11.41
CA LYS A 137 -7.12 -12.14 12.70
C LYS A 137 -6.12 -11.02 12.58
N ASP A 138 -6.34 -9.97 13.34
CA ASP A 138 -5.40 -8.85 13.47
C ASP A 138 -4.02 -9.33 13.95
N VAL A 139 -2.97 -8.69 13.41
CA VAL A 139 -1.58 -8.94 13.83
C VAL A 139 -0.89 -7.60 14.04
N ILE A 140 -0.28 -7.40 15.20
CA ILE A 140 0.60 -6.26 15.46
C ILE A 140 2.04 -6.77 15.31
N LYS A 141 2.85 -6.01 14.58
CA LYS A 141 4.26 -6.29 14.33
C LYS A 141 5.13 -5.18 14.90
N SER A 142 6.19 -5.56 15.57
CA SER A 142 7.18 -4.72 16.21
C SER A 142 8.60 -5.20 15.94
N LYS A 143 9.58 -4.50 16.45
CA LYS A 143 10.98 -4.91 16.39
C LYS A 143 11.23 -6.25 17.12
N ASP A 144 10.46 -6.54 18.16
CA ASP A 144 10.60 -7.78 18.95
C ASP A 144 10.18 -9.02 18.17
N ASP A 145 9.41 -8.84 17.08
CA ASP A 145 8.96 -9.95 16.23
C ASP A 145 9.99 -10.36 15.17
N ILE A 146 11.11 -9.63 15.05
CA ILE A 146 12.12 -9.87 13.99
C ILE A 146 12.73 -11.27 14.12
N GLU A 147 13.06 -11.70 15.33
CA GLU A 147 13.66 -13.02 15.55
C GLU A 147 12.74 -14.15 15.06
N LYS A 148 11.42 -14.02 15.30
CA LYS A 148 10.41 -15.02 14.92
C LYS A 148 9.99 -14.93 13.46
N LEU A 149 9.74 -13.72 12.96
CA LEU A 149 9.12 -13.49 11.65
C LEU A 149 10.14 -13.18 10.54
N GLY A 150 11.39 -12.83 10.91
CA GLY A 150 12.40 -12.41 9.95
C GLY A 150 11.91 -11.30 9.05
N LEU A 151 12.12 -11.46 7.74
CA LEU A 151 11.70 -10.50 6.73
C LEU A 151 10.18 -10.22 6.73
N LYS A 152 9.34 -11.18 7.17
CA LYS A 152 7.88 -11.00 7.25
C LYS A 152 7.46 -9.92 8.25
N THR A 153 8.33 -9.54 9.20
CA THR A 153 8.09 -8.42 10.11
C THR A 153 7.84 -7.12 9.32
N PHE A 154 8.53 -6.95 8.20
CA PHE A 154 8.44 -5.75 7.34
C PHE A 154 7.40 -5.88 6.22
N PHE A 155 6.62 -6.96 6.22
CA PHE A 155 5.55 -7.09 5.23
C PHE A 155 4.48 -6.03 5.47
N PHE A 156 4.21 -5.24 4.44
CA PHE A 156 3.26 -4.13 4.42
C PHE A 156 2.72 -4.00 3.00
N SER A 157 1.61 -3.30 2.78
CA SER A 157 1.11 -3.17 1.41
C SER A 157 0.37 -1.86 1.17
N ASP A 158 0.96 -1.00 0.37
CA ASP A 158 0.39 0.26 -0.09
C ASP A 158 -0.73 0.10 -1.13
N ALA A 159 -1.14 -1.14 -1.41
CA ALA A 159 -2.39 -1.38 -2.12
C ALA A 159 -3.61 -0.94 -1.28
N SER A 160 -3.53 -1.02 0.05
CA SER A 160 -4.46 -0.45 1.00
C SER A 160 -3.78 -0.36 2.37
N SER A 161 -3.23 0.80 2.69
CA SER A 161 -2.51 1.06 3.93
C SER A 161 -2.81 2.44 4.49
N ALA A 162 -2.49 2.63 5.77
CA ALA A 162 -2.55 3.93 6.43
C ALA A 162 -1.31 4.16 7.29
N ILE A 163 -0.83 5.40 7.32
CA ILE A 163 0.34 5.81 8.11
C ILE A 163 0.06 7.16 8.78
N ASN A 164 0.44 7.31 10.05
CA ASN A 164 0.42 8.59 10.75
C ASN A 164 1.28 9.60 9.98
N THR A 165 0.69 10.74 9.60
CA THR A 165 1.34 11.75 8.76
C THR A 165 2.60 12.32 9.40
N LYS A 166 2.56 12.60 10.70
CA LYS A 166 3.70 13.15 11.45
C LYS A 166 4.87 12.17 11.47
N ILE A 167 4.58 10.89 11.65
CA ILE A 167 5.59 9.84 11.67
C ILE A 167 6.16 9.61 10.26
N PHE A 168 5.31 9.55 9.23
CA PHE A 168 5.78 9.45 7.83
C PHE A 168 6.77 10.56 7.50
N LYS A 169 6.43 11.81 7.85
CA LYS A 169 7.30 12.98 7.63
C LYS A 169 8.56 12.93 8.49
N LYS A 170 8.45 12.57 9.78
CA LYS A 170 9.59 12.42 10.69
C LYS A 170 10.61 11.41 10.17
N LEU A 171 10.13 10.33 9.58
CA LEU A 171 10.96 9.29 8.98
C LEU A 171 11.44 9.64 7.57
N ASN A 172 11.14 10.85 7.06
CA ASN A 172 11.49 11.28 5.70
C ASN A 172 10.95 10.34 4.61
N GLY A 173 9.72 9.83 4.79
CA GLY A 173 9.03 8.99 3.83
C GLY A 173 9.89 7.88 3.24
N TYR A 174 9.96 7.82 1.90
CA TYR A 174 10.78 6.87 1.16
C TYR A 174 12.21 7.41 0.87
N ASP A 175 12.66 8.48 1.56
CA ASP A 175 13.97 9.15 1.40
C ASP A 175 14.21 9.68 0.00
N ASN A 176 13.17 10.11 -0.69
CA ASN A 176 13.23 10.58 -2.08
C ASN A 176 13.87 9.54 -3.04
N LYS A 177 13.72 8.23 -2.72
CA LYS A 177 14.23 7.15 -3.55
C LYS A 177 13.20 6.73 -4.59
N ASP A 178 13.65 6.52 -5.81
CA ASP A 178 12.86 5.89 -6.85
C ASP A 178 12.83 4.36 -6.61
N LEU A 179 11.76 3.90 -5.97
CA LEU A 179 11.51 2.50 -5.68
C LEU A 179 10.39 2.01 -6.61
N PRO A 180 10.72 1.28 -7.68
CA PRO A 180 9.73 0.81 -8.63
C PRO A 180 8.86 -0.33 -8.08
N ILE A 181 9.27 -0.94 -6.98
CA ILE A 181 8.56 -2.01 -6.25
C ILE A 181 9.02 -2.05 -4.80
N SER A 182 8.17 -2.58 -3.90
CA SER A 182 8.47 -2.81 -2.48
C SER A 182 8.77 -1.53 -1.69
N GLU A 183 8.27 -0.38 -2.14
CA GLU A 183 8.31 0.89 -1.39
C GLU A 183 7.59 0.74 -0.05
N ASP A 184 6.56 -0.09 0.00
CA ASP A 184 5.82 -0.44 1.20
C ASP A 184 6.68 -1.20 2.23
N MET A 185 7.49 -2.18 1.79
CA MET A 185 8.45 -2.86 2.67
C MET A 185 9.53 -1.89 3.16
N TYR A 186 9.97 -0.96 2.31
CA TYR A 186 10.97 0.03 2.67
C TYR A 186 10.51 0.93 3.83
N ILE A 187 9.31 1.49 3.74
CA ILE A 187 8.76 2.33 4.81
C ILE A 187 8.44 1.51 6.07
N ALA A 188 7.95 0.27 5.91
CA ALA A 188 7.70 -0.63 7.03
C ALA A 188 8.99 -0.94 7.82
N TYR A 189 10.09 -1.19 7.12
CA TYR A 189 11.40 -1.35 7.76
C TYR A 189 11.76 -0.11 8.59
N LYS A 190 11.64 1.08 8.04
CA LYS A 190 11.95 2.33 8.76
C LYS A 190 11.06 2.50 9.99
N ILE A 191 9.77 2.22 9.89
CA ILE A 191 8.81 2.29 11.00
C ILE A 191 9.24 1.34 12.13
N ILE A 192 9.44 0.07 11.82
CA ILE A 192 9.78 -0.97 12.81
C ILE A 192 11.15 -0.70 13.45
N MET A 193 12.15 -0.33 12.65
CA MET A 193 13.50 -0.08 13.16
C MET A 193 13.61 1.19 14.02
N ASN A 194 12.67 2.11 13.89
CA ASN A 194 12.53 3.28 14.77
C ASN A 194 11.65 3.03 16.00
N GLY A 195 11.32 1.76 16.31
CA GLY A 195 10.63 1.37 17.54
C GLY A 195 9.11 1.51 17.48
N TYR A 196 8.53 1.84 16.32
CA TYR A 196 7.09 1.89 16.12
C TYR A 196 6.53 0.52 15.73
N LYS A 197 5.21 0.39 15.81
CA LYS A 197 4.48 -0.83 15.45
C LYS A 197 3.62 -0.64 14.21
N ILE A 198 3.40 -1.73 13.49
CA ILE A 198 2.50 -1.83 12.34
C ILE A 198 1.39 -2.81 12.66
N LYS A 199 0.14 -2.45 12.38
CA LYS A 199 -1.00 -3.33 12.55
C LYS A 199 -1.52 -3.83 11.20
N TYR A 200 -1.61 -5.14 11.04
CA TYR A 200 -2.46 -5.77 10.05
C TYR A 200 -3.89 -5.81 10.58
N VAL A 201 -4.85 -5.37 9.77
CA VAL A 201 -6.26 -5.23 10.19
C VAL A 201 -7.13 -6.16 9.35
N ALA A 202 -7.58 -7.26 9.97
CA ALA A 202 -8.35 -8.30 9.30
C ALA A 202 -9.75 -7.83 8.86
N ASP A 203 -10.37 -6.91 9.62
CA ASP A 203 -11.69 -6.36 9.33
C ASP A 203 -11.67 -5.21 8.31
N SER A 204 -10.51 -4.66 7.98
CA SER A 204 -10.35 -3.72 6.87
C SER A 204 -10.11 -4.51 5.59
N VAL A 205 -11.13 -4.75 4.78
CA VAL A 205 -11.04 -5.71 3.68
C VAL A 205 -11.14 -5.05 2.32
N VAL A 206 -10.19 -5.40 1.44
CA VAL A 206 -10.24 -5.06 0.02
C VAL A 206 -10.04 -6.30 -0.84
N TYR A 207 -10.65 -6.33 -2.03
CA TYR A 207 -10.31 -7.28 -3.07
C TYR A 207 -9.25 -6.65 -3.96
N HIS A 208 -8.08 -7.27 -4.01
CA HIS A 208 -6.95 -6.85 -4.83
C HIS A 208 -6.23 -8.08 -5.34
N SER A 209 -6.30 -8.32 -6.63
CA SER A 209 -5.71 -9.50 -7.24
C SER A 209 -5.39 -9.24 -8.71
N HIS A 210 -4.33 -9.87 -9.18
CA HIS A 210 -3.86 -9.81 -10.55
C HIS A 210 -3.90 -11.20 -11.18
N ASN A 211 -4.12 -11.25 -12.48
CA ASN A 211 -3.98 -12.47 -13.26
C ASN A 211 -2.74 -12.32 -14.15
N PHE A 212 -1.57 -12.34 -13.52
CA PHE A 212 -0.30 -12.16 -14.22
C PHE A 212 0.02 -13.33 -15.15
N LYS A 213 0.48 -13.01 -16.35
CA LYS A 213 1.15 -13.97 -17.22
C LYS A 213 2.55 -14.28 -16.70
N LEU A 214 3.12 -15.41 -17.08
CA LEU A 214 4.46 -15.84 -16.63
C LEU A 214 5.55 -14.78 -16.87
N ARG A 215 5.50 -14.08 -18.00
CA ARG A 215 6.46 -13.01 -18.32
C ARG A 215 6.33 -11.82 -17.35
N GLU A 216 5.11 -11.44 -17.01
CA GLU A 216 4.84 -10.34 -16.05
C GLU A 216 5.32 -10.71 -14.64
N LEU A 217 5.12 -11.97 -14.24
CA LEU A 217 5.67 -12.51 -12.99
C LEU A 217 7.19 -12.46 -13.00
N TYR A 218 7.85 -12.92 -14.07
CA TYR A 218 9.30 -12.88 -14.21
C TYR A 218 9.83 -11.43 -14.08
N ASP A 219 9.24 -10.47 -14.80
CA ASP A 219 9.64 -9.06 -14.75
C ASP A 219 9.46 -8.48 -13.34
N ARG A 220 8.39 -8.85 -12.67
CA ARG A 220 8.12 -8.45 -11.27
C ARG A 220 9.17 -9.03 -10.32
N TYR A 221 9.49 -10.32 -10.40
CA TYR A 221 10.52 -10.94 -9.56
C TYR A 221 11.91 -10.36 -9.85
N LYS A 222 12.22 -10.02 -11.09
CA LYS A 222 13.45 -9.34 -11.46
C LYS A 222 13.57 -7.97 -10.79
N LEU A 223 12.48 -7.19 -10.74
CA LEU A 223 12.44 -5.91 -10.02
C LEU A 223 12.59 -6.11 -8.51
N THR A 224 11.91 -7.11 -7.95
CA THR A 224 12.05 -7.46 -6.53
C THR A 224 13.50 -7.83 -6.18
N GLY A 225 14.17 -8.63 -7.02
CA GLY A 225 15.59 -8.95 -6.85
C GLY A 225 16.49 -7.72 -6.89
N LYS A 226 16.21 -6.74 -7.77
CA LYS A 226 16.92 -5.45 -7.78
C LYS A 226 16.71 -4.66 -6.49
N PHE A 227 15.47 -4.62 -6.00
CA PHE A 227 15.15 -3.97 -4.72
C PHE A 227 15.98 -4.56 -3.57
N PHE A 228 16.03 -5.88 -3.42
CA PHE A 228 16.84 -6.52 -2.38
C PHE A 228 18.34 -6.25 -2.55
N LYS A 229 18.86 -6.29 -3.77
CA LYS A 229 20.25 -5.93 -4.04
C LYS A 229 20.58 -4.49 -3.62
N GLN A 230 19.67 -3.54 -3.85
CA GLN A 230 19.84 -2.13 -3.44
C GLN A 230 19.62 -1.92 -1.94
N ASN A 231 18.94 -2.84 -1.26
CA ASN A 231 18.62 -2.80 0.16
C ASN A 231 19.16 -4.03 0.87
N SER A 232 20.45 -4.37 0.66
CA SER A 232 21.11 -5.59 1.13
C SER A 232 21.10 -5.76 2.65
N TYR A 233 20.87 -4.70 3.42
CA TYR A 233 20.63 -4.80 4.87
C TYR A 233 19.43 -5.71 5.22
N LEU A 234 18.48 -5.90 4.29
CA LEU A 234 17.35 -6.84 4.46
C LEU A 234 17.80 -8.32 4.46
N ASP A 235 18.97 -8.64 3.92
CA ASP A 235 19.51 -10.00 3.90
C ASP A 235 19.74 -10.55 5.31
N ASN A 236 20.00 -9.66 6.29
CA ASN A 236 20.16 -10.01 7.69
C ASN A 236 18.89 -10.64 8.31
N TYR A 237 17.72 -10.49 7.65
CA TYR A 237 16.43 -10.97 8.10
C TYR A 237 15.94 -12.22 7.35
N GLY A 238 16.83 -12.89 6.61
CA GLY A 238 16.54 -14.19 6.02
C GLY A 238 15.92 -14.17 4.62
N THR A 239 16.25 -13.17 3.79
CA THR A 239 15.83 -13.09 2.38
C THR A 239 16.10 -14.37 1.59
N ASN A 240 17.28 -14.98 1.77
CA ASN A 240 17.68 -16.23 1.09
C ASN A 240 16.82 -17.43 1.51
N LYS A 241 16.41 -17.52 2.78
CA LYS A 241 15.51 -18.59 3.26
C LYS A 241 14.08 -18.41 2.70
N SER A 242 13.63 -17.18 2.58
CA SER A 242 12.30 -16.88 2.02
C SER A 242 12.24 -17.14 0.51
N GLY A 243 13.31 -16.86 -0.22
CA GLY A 243 13.41 -17.15 -1.67
C GLY A 243 13.43 -18.65 -1.96
N GLY A 244 14.16 -19.44 -1.17
CA GLY A 244 14.18 -20.90 -1.27
C GLY A 244 12.81 -21.53 -0.98
N GLY A 245 12.09 -21.03 0.02
CA GLY A 245 10.73 -21.48 0.34
C GLY A 245 9.72 -21.20 -0.78
N LEU A 246 9.85 -20.07 -1.47
CA LEU A 246 9.00 -19.75 -2.62
C LEU A 246 9.27 -20.67 -3.82
N ALA A 247 10.53 -20.99 -4.09
CA ALA A 247 10.91 -21.90 -5.18
C ALA A 247 10.38 -23.32 -4.97
N VAL A 248 10.40 -23.81 -3.73
CA VAL A 248 9.85 -25.14 -3.38
C VAL A 248 8.32 -25.23 -3.51
N HIS A 249 7.60 -24.10 -3.45
CA HIS A 249 6.14 -24.07 -3.60
C HIS A 249 5.68 -23.80 -5.05
N ILE A 250 6.61 -23.56 -5.98
CA ILE A 250 6.33 -23.29 -7.40
C ILE A 250 6.74 -24.49 -8.30
N LEU A 251 7.54 -25.41 -7.79
CA LEU A 251 7.86 -26.70 -8.41
C LEU A 251 6.94 -27.81 -7.88
#